data_9a29f97043fd74b97a52931c85feb2a5
#
_entry.id   9a29f97043fd74b97a52931c85feb2a5
#
_cell.length_a   1.000
_cell.length_b   1.000
_cell.length_c   1.000
_cell.angle_alpha   90.00
_cell.angle_beta   90.00
_cell.angle_gamma   90.00
#
_symmetry.space_group_name_H-M   'P 1'
#
loop_
_entity.id
_entity.type
_entity.pdbx_description
1 polymer ?
#
loop_
_entity_poly.entity_id
_entity_poly.type
_entity_poly.pdbx_seq_one_letter_code
_entity_poly.pdbx_strand_id
1 'polypeptide(L)'
;MKFISWNVNGLRACVQKGFLDFFNSIDADFFCIQESKLQAGQIDLDLPGYHQYWNYAEKKGYSGTAIFAKNEPLSVSYGIGIEEHDREGRVITLEYDNFYLVTCYTPNSQNELKRLPYRMQWEDDFREYLKALDAKKPVVLCGDLNVAHNEIDLKNPKTNRKNAGFSDEERAKMTELLGSGFTDTFRYFYPDAEGIYSWWSYRFKAREKNAGWRIDYFITSKRINDKLQKAAIHTDVLGSDHCPVEAVSYTHLRAHET
;
A
#
# COMPACT_ATOMS: atom_id res chain seq x y z
N MET A 1 6.26 -16.77 -0.56
CA MET A 1 6.74 -15.38 -0.31
C MET A 1 5.74 -14.65 0.58
N LYS A 2 6.23 -13.98 1.58
CA LYS A 2 5.42 -13.15 2.50
C LYS A 2 5.70 -11.68 2.23
N PHE A 3 4.64 -10.92 2.01
CA PHE A 3 4.66 -9.48 1.77
C PHE A 3 3.93 -8.77 2.91
N ILE A 4 4.53 -7.71 3.43
CA ILE A 4 3.91 -6.80 4.41
C ILE A 4 3.89 -5.38 3.84
N SER A 5 2.82 -4.66 4.10
CA SER A 5 2.68 -3.23 3.80
C SER A 5 2.17 -2.49 5.03
N TRP A 6 2.79 -1.37 5.37
CA TRP A 6 2.41 -0.58 6.54
C TRP A 6 2.62 0.91 6.31
N ASN A 7 1.56 1.69 6.39
CA ASN A 7 1.69 3.14 6.53
C ASN A 7 2.10 3.41 7.98
N VAL A 8 3.31 3.88 8.18
CA VAL A 8 3.91 4.08 9.51
C VAL A 8 3.65 5.45 10.11
N ASN A 9 3.06 6.37 9.34
CA ASN A 9 2.75 7.74 9.76
C ASN A 9 3.92 8.42 10.50
N GLY A 10 5.09 8.42 9.85
CA GLY A 10 6.35 8.86 10.42
C GLY A 10 7.14 7.69 11.01
N LEU A 11 8.18 7.24 10.29
CA LEU A 11 8.94 6.04 10.68
C LEU A 11 9.67 6.23 12.03
N ARG A 12 10.25 7.40 12.29
CA ARG A 12 10.96 7.64 13.56
C ARG A 12 10.06 7.46 14.77
N ALA A 13 8.84 7.96 14.70
CA ALA A 13 7.86 7.77 15.77
C ALA A 13 7.41 6.30 15.89
N CYS A 14 7.21 5.63 14.75
CA CYS A 14 6.80 4.22 14.72
C CYS A 14 7.89 3.31 15.28
N VAL A 15 9.17 3.59 15.02
CA VAL A 15 10.29 2.83 15.58
C VAL A 15 10.27 2.91 17.12
N GLN A 16 9.97 4.07 17.69
CA GLN A 16 9.85 4.22 19.15
C GLN A 16 8.65 3.47 19.74
N LYS A 17 7.68 3.08 18.90
CA LYS A 17 6.44 2.42 19.30
C LYS A 17 6.38 0.94 18.92
N GLY A 18 7.52 0.31 18.60
CA GLY A 18 7.60 -1.12 18.38
C GLY A 18 7.71 -1.57 16.92
N PHE A 19 8.03 -0.70 15.97
CA PHE A 19 8.22 -1.07 14.56
C PHE A 19 9.17 -2.26 14.39
N LEU A 20 10.36 -2.22 15.01
CA LEU A 20 11.35 -3.27 14.86
C LEU A 20 10.92 -4.60 15.47
N ASP A 21 10.15 -4.59 16.56
CA ASP A 21 9.61 -5.82 17.16
C ASP A 21 8.68 -6.53 16.17
N PHE A 22 7.77 -5.80 15.55
CA PHE A 22 6.91 -6.37 14.52
C PHE A 22 7.69 -6.79 13.29
N PHE A 23 8.58 -5.94 12.79
CA PHE A 23 9.42 -6.22 11.62
C PHE A 23 10.20 -7.53 11.77
N ASN A 24 10.85 -7.70 12.91
CA ASN A 24 11.65 -8.90 13.18
C ASN A 24 10.77 -10.14 13.39
N SER A 25 9.65 -10.01 14.09
CA SER A 25 8.76 -11.14 14.37
C SER A 25 8.05 -11.69 13.14
N ILE A 26 7.66 -10.82 12.21
CA ILE A 26 6.92 -11.24 11.01
C ILE A 26 7.83 -11.89 9.97
N ASP A 27 9.10 -11.56 9.96
CA ASP A 27 10.10 -12.14 9.06
C ASP A 27 9.64 -12.22 7.60
N ALA A 28 9.20 -11.09 7.06
CA ALA A 28 8.69 -11.00 5.70
C ALA A 28 9.82 -11.04 4.66
N ASP A 29 9.54 -11.58 3.49
CA ASP A 29 10.44 -11.50 2.33
C ASP A 29 10.51 -10.07 1.78
N PHE A 30 9.36 -9.36 1.83
CA PHE A 30 9.22 -7.98 1.41
C PHE A 30 8.43 -7.21 2.46
N PHE A 31 8.99 -6.10 2.91
CA PHE A 31 8.33 -5.20 3.85
C PHE A 31 8.31 -3.79 3.26
N CYS A 32 7.11 -3.30 2.92
CA CYS A 32 6.90 -2.00 2.32
C CYS A 32 6.31 -1.03 3.34
N ILE A 33 6.81 0.20 3.36
CA ILE A 33 6.27 1.25 4.22
C ILE A 33 5.86 2.47 3.40
N GLN A 34 4.85 3.17 3.88
CA GLN A 34 4.39 4.43 3.34
C GLN A 34 4.40 5.48 4.44
N GLU A 35 4.45 6.73 4.03
CA GLU A 35 4.47 7.89 4.93
C GLU A 35 5.63 7.84 5.92
N SER A 36 6.83 7.60 5.40
CA SER A 36 8.06 7.59 6.21
C SER A 36 8.33 8.96 6.85
N LYS A 37 7.93 10.04 6.18
CA LYS A 37 8.16 11.46 6.58
C LYS A 37 9.63 11.79 6.80
N LEU A 38 10.52 11.15 6.02
CA LEU A 38 11.96 11.27 6.16
C LEU A 38 12.61 11.90 4.93
N GLN A 39 13.77 12.45 5.17
CA GLN A 39 14.78 12.80 4.16
C GLN A 39 15.99 11.89 4.33
N ALA A 40 16.84 11.81 3.29
CA ALA A 40 18.06 11.01 3.34
C ALA A 40 18.90 11.34 4.56
N GLY A 41 19.40 10.33 5.25
CA GLY A 41 20.28 10.47 6.41
C GLY A 41 19.58 10.80 7.73
N GLN A 42 18.26 10.89 7.77
CA GLN A 42 17.52 11.19 9.02
C GLN A 42 17.27 9.98 9.92
N ILE A 43 17.48 8.78 9.41
CA ILE A 43 17.43 7.55 10.20
C ILE A 43 18.55 6.61 9.74
N ASP A 44 19.11 5.89 10.70
CA ASP A 44 20.01 4.75 10.44
C ASP A 44 19.29 3.51 10.94
N LEU A 45 18.69 2.77 10.01
CA LEU A 45 17.88 1.61 10.31
C LEU A 45 18.68 0.34 9.97
N ASP A 46 19.05 -0.42 11.01
CA ASP A 46 19.77 -1.68 10.87
C ASP A 46 18.76 -2.83 10.68
N LEU A 47 18.73 -3.36 9.46
CA LEU A 47 17.87 -4.47 9.05
C LEU A 47 18.73 -5.57 8.44
N PRO A 48 19.41 -6.40 9.24
CA PRO A 48 20.30 -7.46 8.75
C PRO A 48 19.57 -8.41 7.79
N GLY A 49 20.18 -8.67 6.64
CA GLY A 49 19.63 -9.55 5.61
C GLY A 49 18.64 -8.88 4.66
N TYR A 50 18.41 -7.58 4.78
CA TYR A 50 17.53 -6.82 3.90
C TYR A 50 18.28 -5.77 3.09
N HIS A 51 17.92 -5.65 1.82
CA HIS A 51 18.26 -4.53 0.97
C HIS A 51 17.21 -3.44 1.16
N GLN A 52 17.63 -2.19 1.27
CA GLN A 52 16.76 -1.05 1.56
C GLN A 52 16.67 -0.11 0.35
N TYR A 53 15.44 0.26 -0.03
CA TYR A 53 15.14 1.18 -1.13
C TYR A 53 14.22 2.27 -0.61
N TRP A 54 14.66 3.54 -0.71
CA TRP A 54 13.96 4.69 -0.14
C TRP A 54 13.61 5.68 -1.23
N ASN A 55 12.40 6.20 -1.20
CA ASN A 55 11.93 7.31 -2.02
C ASN A 55 11.42 8.43 -1.12
N TYR A 56 12.04 9.61 -1.23
CA TYR A 56 11.76 10.75 -0.38
C TYR A 56 10.97 11.80 -1.14
N ALA A 57 10.04 12.49 -0.46
CA ALA A 57 9.41 13.68 -0.99
C ALA A 57 10.40 14.86 -0.99
N GLU A 58 10.25 15.77 -1.92
CA GLU A 58 10.99 17.05 -1.91
C GLU A 58 10.62 17.88 -0.66
N LYS A 59 9.35 17.86 -0.28
CA LYS A 59 8.86 18.52 0.93
C LYS A 59 9.29 17.73 2.17
N LYS A 60 9.98 18.42 3.09
CA LYS A 60 10.44 17.83 4.35
C LYS A 60 9.25 17.41 5.25
N GLY A 61 9.42 16.28 5.95
CA GLY A 61 8.43 15.78 6.91
C GLY A 61 7.09 15.35 6.29
N TYR A 62 7.10 14.96 5.01
CA TYR A 62 5.90 14.69 4.24
C TYR A 62 6.08 13.47 3.35
N SER A 63 5.04 12.62 3.24
CA SER A 63 5.01 11.47 2.34
C SER A 63 6.23 10.54 2.50
N GLY A 64 6.75 10.00 1.41
CA GLY A 64 7.90 9.09 1.41
C GLY A 64 7.50 7.63 1.53
N THR A 65 8.21 6.77 0.79
CA THR A 65 8.00 5.32 0.78
C THR A 65 9.34 4.60 0.91
N ALA A 66 9.32 3.34 1.35
CA ALA A 66 10.48 2.47 1.33
C ALA A 66 10.06 1.02 1.14
N ILE A 67 10.99 0.22 0.59
CA ILE A 67 10.89 -1.24 0.51
C ILE A 67 12.13 -1.86 1.13
N PHE A 68 11.92 -2.84 1.97
CA PHE A 68 12.95 -3.68 2.55
C PHE A 68 12.77 -5.11 2.00
N ALA A 69 13.76 -5.60 1.26
CA ALA A 69 13.67 -6.87 0.53
C ALA A 69 14.84 -7.79 0.86
N LYS A 70 14.56 -9.07 1.13
CA LYS A 70 15.60 -10.07 1.39
C LYS A 70 16.43 -10.37 0.14
N ASN A 71 15.82 -10.32 -1.03
CA ASN A 71 16.47 -10.59 -2.29
C ASN A 71 16.64 -9.30 -3.11
N GLU A 72 17.83 -9.13 -3.68
CA GLU A 72 18.12 -7.98 -4.53
C GLU A 72 17.30 -8.07 -5.83
N PRO A 73 16.60 -6.99 -6.25
CA PRO A 73 15.87 -6.96 -7.51
C PRO A 73 16.80 -6.80 -8.71
N LEU A 74 16.29 -7.12 -9.91
CA LEU A 74 16.96 -6.85 -11.18
C LEU A 74 17.10 -5.35 -11.44
N SER A 75 16.09 -4.58 -11.06
CA SER A 75 16.08 -3.12 -11.20
C SER A 75 15.17 -2.47 -10.16
N VAL A 76 15.40 -1.21 -9.92
CA VAL A 76 14.60 -0.35 -9.03
C VAL A 76 14.20 0.90 -9.79
N SER A 77 12.92 1.28 -9.72
CA SER A 77 12.41 2.54 -10.26
C SER A 77 11.72 3.34 -9.16
N TYR A 78 11.93 4.66 -9.19
CA TYR A 78 11.33 5.59 -8.25
C TYR A 78 10.36 6.50 -9.00
N GLY A 79 9.08 6.51 -8.56
CA GLY A 79 8.03 7.23 -9.26
C GLY A 79 7.44 6.45 -10.44
N ILE A 80 6.66 7.13 -11.27
CA ILE A 80 5.99 6.55 -12.43
C ILE A 80 6.41 7.17 -13.78
N GLY A 81 7.46 8.01 -13.75
CA GLY A 81 8.00 8.66 -14.94
C GLY A 81 7.27 9.96 -15.32
N ILE A 82 6.48 10.53 -14.42
CA ILE A 82 5.78 11.80 -14.61
C ILE A 82 6.23 12.76 -13.52
N GLU A 83 6.95 13.81 -13.87
CA GLU A 83 7.59 14.71 -12.93
C GLU A 83 6.64 15.28 -11.89
N GLU A 84 5.43 15.70 -12.31
CA GLU A 84 4.42 16.25 -11.43
C GLU A 84 4.04 15.28 -10.30
N HIS A 85 4.01 13.98 -10.59
CA HIS A 85 3.67 12.93 -9.62
C HIS A 85 4.86 12.47 -8.79
N ASP A 86 6.07 12.59 -9.32
CA ASP A 86 7.25 11.93 -8.78
C ASP A 86 8.00 12.76 -7.72
N ARG A 87 7.52 13.96 -7.39
CA ARG A 87 8.12 14.86 -6.39
C ARG A 87 7.79 14.52 -4.94
N GLU A 88 6.80 13.65 -4.73
CA GLU A 88 6.28 13.38 -3.38
C GLU A 88 6.71 12.01 -2.81
N GLY A 89 7.62 11.31 -3.47
CA GLY A 89 8.19 10.05 -2.95
C GLY A 89 7.15 8.94 -2.75
N ARG A 90 6.18 8.81 -3.68
CA ARG A 90 4.98 7.98 -3.49
C ARG A 90 5.10 6.56 -4.00
N VAL A 91 5.96 6.27 -4.95
CA VAL A 91 6.01 4.99 -5.65
C VAL A 91 7.43 4.47 -5.76
N ILE A 92 7.63 3.20 -5.41
CA ILE A 92 8.84 2.43 -5.70
C ILE A 92 8.42 1.16 -6.42
N THR A 93 9.11 0.81 -7.49
CA THR A 93 8.94 -0.45 -8.22
C THR A 93 10.22 -1.27 -8.17
N LEU A 94 10.13 -2.49 -7.67
CA LEU A 94 11.20 -3.48 -7.75
C LEU A 94 10.85 -4.49 -8.86
N GLU A 95 11.80 -4.76 -9.75
CA GLU A 95 11.66 -5.80 -10.78
C GLU A 95 12.37 -7.07 -10.34
N TYR A 96 11.64 -8.18 -10.37
CA TYR A 96 12.18 -9.53 -10.21
C TYR A 96 11.97 -10.32 -11.50
N ASP A 97 12.56 -11.51 -11.60
CA ASP A 97 12.45 -12.35 -12.82
C ASP A 97 10.99 -12.59 -13.23
N ASN A 98 10.10 -12.79 -12.26
CA ASN A 98 8.74 -13.26 -12.50
C ASN A 98 7.63 -12.30 -12.08
N PHE A 99 7.95 -11.16 -11.50
CA PHE A 99 6.95 -10.17 -11.06
C PHE A 99 7.58 -8.80 -10.82
N TYR A 100 6.72 -7.79 -10.74
CA TYR A 100 7.05 -6.48 -10.19
C TYR A 100 6.41 -6.31 -8.82
N LEU A 101 7.16 -5.79 -7.86
CA LEU A 101 6.61 -5.31 -6.60
C LEU A 101 6.53 -3.79 -6.65
N VAL A 102 5.33 -3.27 -6.48
CA VAL A 102 5.08 -1.81 -6.44
C VAL A 102 4.52 -1.44 -5.08
N THR A 103 5.18 -0.54 -4.36
CA THR A 103 4.57 0.11 -3.20
C THR A 103 4.09 1.50 -3.58
N CYS A 104 2.97 1.91 -3.02
CA CYS A 104 2.35 3.19 -3.33
C CYS A 104 1.77 3.85 -2.08
N TYR A 105 2.01 5.15 -1.97
CA TYR A 105 1.26 6.04 -1.09
C TYR A 105 0.44 7.02 -1.95
N THR A 106 -0.82 6.70 -2.15
CA THR A 106 -1.72 7.48 -3.00
C THR A 106 -1.98 8.87 -2.42
N PRO A 107 -2.00 9.93 -3.25
CA PRO A 107 -2.33 11.27 -2.76
C PRO A 107 -3.70 11.32 -2.09
N ASN A 108 -3.78 11.92 -0.90
CA ASN A 108 -5.05 12.19 -0.24
C ASN A 108 -5.77 13.37 -0.94
N SER A 109 -7.08 13.25 -1.12
CA SER A 109 -7.89 14.31 -1.75
C SER A 109 -8.10 15.52 -0.84
N GLN A 110 -7.72 15.43 0.43
CA GLN A 110 -7.78 16.47 1.47
C GLN A 110 -9.20 16.90 1.85
N ASN A 111 -9.30 17.70 2.90
CA ASN A 111 -10.55 18.24 3.38
C ASN A 111 -11.29 18.99 2.27
N GLU A 112 -12.62 18.85 2.24
CA GLU A 112 -13.47 19.44 1.22
C GLU A 112 -13.11 19.03 -0.22
N LEU A 113 -12.38 17.90 -0.37
CA LEU A 113 -11.94 17.36 -1.66
C LEU A 113 -11.11 18.36 -2.49
N LYS A 114 -10.33 19.22 -1.81
CA LYS A 114 -9.54 20.26 -2.47
C LYS A 114 -8.58 19.72 -3.53
N ARG A 115 -8.03 18.52 -3.31
CA ARG A 115 -7.06 17.91 -4.21
C ARG A 115 -7.68 16.81 -5.09
N LEU A 116 -9.00 16.70 -5.12
CA LEU A 116 -9.67 15.64 -5.88
C LEU A 116 -9.37 15.69 -7.39
N PRO A 117 -9.36 16.85 -8.08
CA PRO A 117 -9.02 16.90 -9.50
C PRO A 117 -7.62 16.34 -9.78
N TYR A 118 -6.63 16.70 -8.97
CA TYR A 118 -5.28 16.13 -9.06
C TYR A 118 -5.27 14.62 -8.80
N ARG A 119 -5.99 14.18 -7.76
CA ARG A 119 -6.13 12.75 -7.42
C ARG A 119 -6.70 11.95 -8.59
N MET A 120 -7.69 12.47 -9.29
CA MET A 120 -8.30 11.78 -10.43
C MET A 120 -7.31 11.59 -11.59
N GLN A 121 -6.51 12.61 -11.89
CA GLN A 121 -5.45 12.50 -12.89
C GLN A 121 -4.37 11.51 -12.45
N TRP A 122 -3.97 11.58 -11.17
CA TRP A 122 -2.99 10.66 -10.60
C TRP A 122 -3.44 9.21 -10.71
N GLU A 123 -4.70 8.93 -10.39
CA GLU A 123 -5.28 7.58 -10.49
C GLU A 123 -5.24 7.03 -11.92
N ASP A 124 -5.58 7.85 -12.91
CA ASP A 124 -5.54 7.43 -14.31
C ASP A 124 -4.11 7.14 -14.76
N ASP A 125 -3.17 8.01 -14.43
CA ASP A 125 -1.76 7.84 -14.79
C ASP A 125 -1.14 6.63 -14.09
N PHE A 126 -1.46 6.42 -12.82
CA PHE A 126 -0.98 5.27 -12.07
C PHE A 126 -1.53 3.95 -12.59
N ARG A 127 -2.83 3.91 -12.93
CA ARG A 127 -3.45 2.73 -13.55
C ARG A 127 -2.76 2.37 -14.87
N GLU A 128 -2.50 3.34 -15.73
CA GLU A 128 -1.78 3.10 -16.99
C GLU A 128 -0.35 2.61 -16.74
N TYR A 129 0.34 3.14 -15.74
CA TYR A 129 1.64 2.66 -15.31
C TYR A 129 1.60 1.18 -14.89
N LEU A 130 0.64 0.80 -14.06
CA LEU A 130 0.46 -0.59 -13.61
C LEU A 130 0.12 -1.54 -14.77
N LYS A 131 -0.74 -1.11 -15.69
CA LYS A 131 -1.10 -1.88 -16.88
C LYS A 131 0.12 -2.13 -17.78
N ALA A 132 0.99 -1.15 -17.93
CA ALA A 132 2.22 -1.30 -18.70
C ALA A 132 3.18 -2.31 -18.07
N LEU A 133 3.31 -2.30 -16.74
CA LEU A 133 4.07 -3.31 -16.02
C LEU A 133 3.45 -4.70 -16.18
N ASP A 134 2.14 -4.80 -15.99
CA ASP A 134 1.40 -6.05 -16.06
C ASP A 134 1.47 -6.71 -17.44
N ALA A 135 1.60 -5.92 -18.50
CA ALA A 135 1.82 -6.43 -19.84
C ALA A 135 3.14 -7.20 -19.99
N LYS A 136 4.10 -6.97 -19.12
CA LYS A 136 5.42 -7.63 -19.14
C LYS A 136 5.50 -8.78 -18.14
N LYS A 137 5.11 -8.54 -16.89
CA LYS A 137 5.16 -9.50 -15.78
C LYS A 137 4.00 -9.23 -14.82
N PRO A 138 3.55 -10.23 -14.06
CA PRO A 138 2.57 -10.00 -13.00
C PRO A 138 3.02 -8.91 -12.03
N VAL A 139 2.05 -8.14 -11.52
CA VAL A 139 2.27 -7.05 -10.57
C VAL A 139 1.72 -7.45 -9.20
N VAL A 140 2.51 -7.20 -8.16
CA VAL A 140 2.07 -7.16 -6.76
C VAL A 140 2.16 -5.71 -6.33
N LEU A 141 1.01 -5.06 -6.18
CA LEU A 141 0.88 -3.70 -5.68
C LEU A 141 0.49 -3.73 -4.22
N CYS A 142 1.11 -2.90 -3.40
CA CYS A 142 0.67 -2.67 -2.03
C CYS A 142 0.77 -1.21 -1.64
N GLY A 143 0.06 -0.86 -0.58
CA GLY A 143 0.22 0.43 0.06
C GLY A 143 -1.09 1.02 0.56
N ASP A 144 -0.97 2.25 1.02
CA ASP A 144 -2.09 3.10 1.38
C ASP A 144 -2.66 3.74 0.12
N LEU A 145 -3.80 3.24 -0.33
CA LEU A 145 -4.48 3.73 -1.53
C LEU A 145 -5.49 4.85 -1.24
N ASN A 146 -5.57 5.27 0.02
CA ASN A 146 -6.41 6.39 0.44
C ASN A 146 -7.86 6.31 -0.07
N VAL A 147 -8.42 5.11 -0.14
CA VAL A 147 -9.81 4.87 -0.51
C VAL A 147 -10.35 3.62 0.17
N ALA A 148 -11.53 3.72 0.76
CA ALA A 148 -12.37 2.58 1.09
C ALA A 148 -13.24 2.28 -0.13
N HIS A 149 -13.10 1.09 -0.73
CA HIS A 149 -13.72 0.80 -2.02
C HIS A 149 -15.25 0.73 -1.94
N ASN A 150 -15.76 -0.05 -1.02
CA ASN A 150 -17.20 -0.32 -0.86
C ASN A 150 -17.70 0.06 0.53
N GLU A 151 -19.02 0.09 0.70
CA GLU A 151 -19.64 0.42 2.00
C GLU A 151 -19.19 -0.52 3.12
N ILE A 152 -18.88 -1.77 2.81
CA ILE A 152 -18.34 -2.74 3.77
C ILE A 152 -16.95 -2.36 4.29
N ASP A 153 -16.23 -1.49 3.60
CA ASP A 153 -14.84 -1.15 3.87
C ASP A 153 -14.67 0.00 4.89
N LEU A 154 -15.76 0.55 5.42
CA LEU A 154 -15.69 1.53 6.50
C LEU A 154 -16.91 1.47 7.40
N LYS A 155 -16.74 1.95 8.64
CA LYS A 155 -17.79 1.87 9.67
C LYS A 155 -19.01 2.74 9.36
N ASN A 156 -18.82 3.94 8.83
CA ASN A 156 -19.88 4.94 8.65
C ASN A 156 -19.96 5.42 7.18
N PRO A 157 -20.40 4.56 6.24
CA PRO A 157 -20.37 4.91 4.82
C PRO A 157 -21.29 6.09 4.47
N LYS A 158 -22.50 6.16 5.06
CA LYS A 158 -23.47 7.20 4.70
C LYS A 158 -22.98 8.62 4.98
N THR A 159 -22.29 8.82 6.11
CA THR A 159 -21.81 10.15 6.51
C THR A 159 -20.51 10.55 5.83
N ASN A 160 -19.83 9.61 5.14
CA ASN A 160 -18.51 9.83 4.54
C ASN A 160 -18.51 9.91 3.01
N ARG A 161 -19.67 9.83 2.34
CA ARG A 161 -19.75 9.84 0.86
C ARG A 161 -19.13 11.06 0.18
N LYS A 162 -19.02 12.17 0.88
CA LYS A 162 -18.41 13.40 0.35
C LYS A 162 -17.08 13.73 1.00
N ASN A 163 -16.51 12.80 1.74
CA ASN A 163 -15.23 12.97 2.40
C ASN A 163 -14.11 12.29 1.62
N ALA A 164 -12.89 12.82 1.75
CA ALA A 164 -11.70 12.21 1.17
C ALA A 164 -11.58 10.74 1.62
N GLY A 165 -11.30 9.85 0.68
CA GLY A 165 -11.19 8.42 0.90
C GLY A 165 -12.49 7.64 0.66
N PHE A 166 -13.64 8.31 0.51
CA PHE A 166 -14.90 7.63 0.20
C PHE A 166 -15.81 8.41 -0.76
N SER A 167 -15.28 9.35 -1.51
CA SER A 167 -16.03 10.02 -2.57
C SER A 167 -16.39 9.04 -3.68
N ASP A 168 -17.49 9.31 -4.37
CA ASP A 168 -17.91 8.44 -5.48
C ASP A 168 -16.84 8.36 -6.57
N GLU A 169 -16.12 9.46 -6.80
CA GLU A 169 -15.04 9.56 -7.80
C GLU A 169 -13.82 8.69 -7.42
N GLU A 170 -13.40 8.73 -6.16
CA GLU A 170 -12.28 7.91 -5.67
C GLU A 170 -12.63 6.41 -5.72
N ARG A 171 -13.83 6.05 -5.30
CA ARG A 171 -14.33 4.68 -5.37
C ARG A 171 -14.44 4.17 -6.80
N ALA A 172 -14.89 5.02 -7.73
CA ALA A 172 -14.97 4.68 -9.15
C ALA A 172 -13.58 4.38 -9.73
N LYS A 173 -12.55 5.13 -9.35
CA LYS A 173 -11.17 4.86 -9.78
C LYS A 173 -10.65 3.53 -9.25
N MET A 174 -11.00 3.15 -8.04
CA MET A 174 -10.67 1.81 -7.51
C MET A 174 -11.37 0.71 -8.31
N THR A 175 -12.64 0.90 -8.67
CA THR A 175 -13.37 -0.04 -9.52
C THR A 175 -12.73 -0.17 -10.91
N GLU A 176 -12.30 0.94 -11.51
CA GLU A 176 -11.59 0.93 -12.79
C GLU A 176 -10.24 0.18 -12.68
N LEU A 177 -9.49 0.39 -11.61
CA LEU A 177 -8.24 -0.32 -11.38
C LEU A 177 -8.47 -1.82 -11.32
N LEU A 178 -9.40 -2.28 -10.50
CA LEU A 178 -9.72 -3.71 -10.38
C LEU A 178 -10.27 -4.28 -11.70
N GLY A 179 -11.06 -3.49 -12.43
CA GLY A 179 -11.57 -3.86 -13.76
C GLY A 179 -10.50 -3.95 -14.86
N SER A 180 -9.29 -3.47 -14.58
CA SER A 180 -8.16 -3.49 -15.51
C SER A 180 -7.29 -4.76 -15.39
N GLY A 181 -7.79 -5.82 -14.75
CA GLY A 181 -7.08 -7.10 -14.62
C GLY A 181 -6.39 -7.30 -13.29
N PHE A 182 -6.86 -6.65 -12.24
CA PHE A 182 -6.30 -6.73 -10.89
C PHE A 182 -7.30 -7.25 -9.86
N THR A 183 -6.79 -7.82 -8.79
CA THR A 183 -7.56 -8.43 -7.70
C THR A 183 -7.22 -7.78 -6.37
N ASP A 184 -8.25 -7.36 -5.62
CA ASP A 184 -8.13 -7.05 -4.19
C ASP A 184 -7.97 -8.35 -3.42
N THR A 185 -6.77 -8.64 -2.93
CA THR A 185 -6.45 -9.94 -2.34
C THR A 185 -7.23 -10.22 -1.06
N PHE A 186 -7.50 -9.22 -0.24
CA PHE A 186 -8.29 -9.41 0.97
C PHE A 186 -9.72 -9.83 0.63
N ARG A 187 -10.36 -9.15 -0.32
CA ARG A 187 -11.72 -9.50 -0.77
C ARG A 187 -11.78 -10.81 -1.56
N TYR A 188 -10.70 -11.20 -2.19
CA TYR A 188 -10.59 -12.51 -2.82
C TYR A 188 -10.76 -13.66 -1.82
N PHE A 189 -10.14 -13.55 -0.64
CA PHE A 189 -10.27 -14.56 0.41
C PHE A 189 -11.49 -14.34 1.32
N TYR A 190 -11.87 -13.09 1.56
CA TYR A 190 -12.91 -12.69 2.51
C TYR A 190 -13.88 -11.70 1.86
N PRO A 191 -14.69 -12.15 0.89
CA PRO A 191 -15.55 -11.25 0.11
C PRO A 191 -16.60 -10.53 0.96
N ASP A 192 -17.04 -11.12 2.07
CA ASP A 192 -18.13 -10.61 2.89
C ASP A 192 -17.74 -10.29 4.33
N ALA A 193 -16.45 -10.31 4.67
CA ALA A 193 -15.99 -10.01 6.03
C ALA A 193 -16.23 -8.55 6.38
N GLU A 194 -16.99 -8.30 7.43
CA GLU A 194 -17.34 -6.98 7.94
C GLU A 194 -16.48 -6.59 9.13
N GLY A 195 -16.33 -5.27 9.33
CA GLY A 195 -15.67 -4.74 10.53
C GLY A 195 -14.16 -4.95 10.55
N ILE A 196 -13.54 -5.23 9.41
CA ILE A 196 -12.10 -5.41 9.28
C ILE A 196 -11.52 -4.21 8.57
N TYR A 197 -10.74 -3.41 9.30
CA TYR A 197 -10.21 -2.15 8.85
C TYR A 197 -8.69 -2.09 9.01
N SER A 198 -8.05 -1.14 8.33
CA SER A 198 -6.60 -0.94 8.38
C SER A 198 -6.19 0.43 8.91
N TRP A 199 -7.13 1.34 9.05
CA TRP A 199 -6.89 2.69 9.55
C TRP A 199 -8.03 3.17 10.44
N TRP A 200 -7.67 3.93 11.50
CA TRP A 200 -8.59 4.58 12.43
C TRP A 200 -8.07 5.98 12.75
N SER A 201 -8.95 6.97 12.73
CA SER A 201 -8.59 8.31 13.18
C SER A 201 -8.09 8.29 14.64
N TYR A 202 -7.14 9.14 14.97
CA TYR A 202 -6.75 9.34 16.37
C TYR A 202 -7.83 10.03 17.20
N ARG A 203 -8.84 10.62 16.55
CA ARG A 203 -9.92 11.36 17.20
C ARG A 203 -11.00 10.41 17.70
N PHE A 204 -11.67 10.81 18.79
CA PHE A 204 -12.88 10.17 19.30
C PHE A 204 -12.73 8.69 19.67
N LYS A 205 -11.52 8.25 20.02
CA LYS A 205 -11.23 6.84 20.33
C LYS A 205 -11.70 5.89 19.23
N ALA A 206 -11.50 6.27 17.97
CA ALA A 206 -12.01 5.56 16.82
C ALA A 206 -11.53 4.09 16.77
N ARG A 207 -10.27 3.84 17.13
CA ARG A 207 -9.71 2.46 17.12
C ARG A 207 -10.34 1.59 18.21
N GLU A 208 -10.54 2.12 19.42
CA GLU A 208 -11.21 1.39 20.50
C GLU A 208 -12.64 1.01 20.13
N LYS A 209 -13.34 1.88 19.41
CA LYS A 209 -14.72 1.69 18.93
C LYS A 209 -14.78 0.91 17.61
N ASN A 210 -13.64 0.58 17.04
CA ASN A 210 -13.51 0.04 15.70
C ASN A 210 -14.28 0.85 14.63
N ALA A 211 -14.23 2.18 14.73
CA ALA A 211 -14.76 3.09 13.73
C ALA A 211 -13.68 3.37 12.67
N GLY A 212 -13.35 2.35 11.90
CA GLY A 212 -12.23 2.35 11.00
C GLY A 212 -12.61 2.31 9.52
N TRP A 213 -11.56 2.31 8.69
CA TRP A 213 -11.60 2.25 7.24
C TRP A 213 -10.56 1.24 6.74
N ARG A 214 -10.90 0.46 5.73
CA ARG A 214 -9.94 -0.37 5.02
C ARG A 214 -9.44 0.41 3.80
N ILE A 215 -8.25 0.98 3.91
CA ILE A 215 -7.62 1.83 2.88
C ILE A 215 -6.22 1.36 2.49
N ASP A 216 -5.70 0.35 3.15
CA ASP A 216 -4.42 -0.30 2.85
C ASP A 216 -4.67 -1.64 2.16
N TYR A 217 -3.97 -1.90 1.06
CA TYR A 217 -4.27 -3.02 0.17
C TYR A 217 -3.04 -3.79 -0.27
N PHE A 218 -3.26 -5.06 -0.60
CA PHE A 218 -2.49 -5.80 -1.58
C PHE A 218 -3.38 -6.07 -2.80
N ILE A 219 -2.98 -5.53 -3.93
CA ILE A 219 -3.64 -5.68 -5.22
C ILE A 219 -2.70 -6.43 -6.15
N THR A 220 -3.15 -7.52 -6.72
CA THR A 220 -2.30 -8.36 -7.59
C THR A 220 -2.90 -8.54 -8.96
N SER A 221 -2.05 -8.81 -9.95
CA SER A 221 -2.53 -9.22 -11.28
C SER A 221 -3.47 -10.41 -11.15
N LYS A 222 -4.62 -10.33 -11.81
CA LYS A 222 -5.67 -11.37 -11.74
C LYS A 222 -5.16 -12.75 -12.14
N ARG A 223 -4.23 -12.82 -13.12
CA ARG A 223 -3.68 -14.09 -13.62
C ARG A 223 -2.84 -14.87 -12.60
N ILE A 224 -2.49 -14.27 -11.45
CA ILE A 224 -1.80 -14.97 -10.37
C ILE A 224 -2.69 -15.28 -9.17
N ASN A 225 -4.02 -15.18 -9.30
CA ASN A 225 -4.93 -15.49 -8.20
C ASN A 225 -4.74 -16.90 -7.64
N ASP A 226 -4.44 -17.88 -8.52
CA ASP A 226 -4.17 -19.27 -8.13
C ASP A 226 -2.86 -19.44 -7.34
N LYS A 227 -1.99 -18.43 -7.33
CA LYS A 227 -0.75 -18.41 -6.55
C LYS A 227 -0.91 -17.81 -5.17
N LEU A 228 -2.02 -17.11 -4.91
CA LEU A 228 -2.28 -16.51 -3.61
C LEU A 228 -2.62 -17.59 -2.57
N GLN A 229 -2.02 -17.48 -1.38
CA GLN A 229 -2.24 -18.41 -0.27
C GLN A 229 -2.99 -17.78 0.88
N LYS A 230 -2.79 -16.48 1.15
CA LYS A 230 -3.31 -15.79 2.32
C LYS A 230 -3.36 -14.28 2.10
N ALA A 231 -4.36 -13.65 2.69
CA ALA A 231 -4.39 -12.22 2.96
C ALA A 231 -4.77 -12.00 4.42
N ALA A 232 -4.16 -11.01 5.07
CA ALA A 232 -4.43 -10.69 6.47
C ALA A 232 -4.32 -9.19 6.73
N ILE A 233 -5.00 -8.74 7.75
CA ILE A 233 -4.94 -7.39 8.29
C ILE A 233 -4.59 -7.52 9.77
N HIS A 234 -3.45 -7.01 10.19
CA HIS A 234 -2.92 -7.17 11.56
C HIS A 234 -3.46 -6.06 12.47
N THR A 235 -4.75 -6.10 12.77
CA THR A 235 -5.47 -5.05 13.50
C THR A 235 -4.98 -4.82 14.93
N ASP A 236 -4.31 -5.78 15.52
CA ASP A 236 -3.73 -5.73 16.87
C ASP A 236 -2.34 -5.09 16.94
N VAL A 237 -1.70 -4.84 15.81
CA VAL A 237 -0.39 -4.20 15.76
C VAL A 237 -0.52 -2.70 15.90
N LEU A 238 0.09 -2.15 16.94
CA LEU A 238 0.10 -0.72 17.27
C LEU A 238 1.38 -0.04 16.76
N GLY A 239 1.44 1.29 16.83
CA GLY A 239 2.61 2.09 16.44
C GLY A 239 2.32 3.15 15.37
N SER A 240 1.20 3.03 14.70
CA SER A 240 0.68 3.98 13.71
C SER A 240 -0.84 4.06 13.83
N ASP A 241 -1.47 5.03 13.18
CA ASP A 241 -2.93 5.07 12.99
C ASP A 241 -3.40 4.07 11.91
N HIS A 242 -2.48 3.51 11.14
CA HIS A 242 -2.70 2.33 10.32
C HIS A 242 -2.16 1.08 11.02
N CYS A 243 -2.68 -0.09 10.66
CA CYS A 243 -2.08 -1.37 10.98
C CYS A 243 -1.46 -2.00 9.73
N PRO A 244 -0.50 -2.96 9.89
CA PRO A 244 0.07 -3.66 8.76
C PRO A 244 -0.94 -4.54 8.04
N VAL A 245 -0.79 -4.67 6.72
CA VAL A 245 -1.51 -5.65 5.90
C VAL A 245 -0.54 -6.64 5.28
N GLU A 246 -1.02 -7.84 5.00
CA GLU A 246 -0.21 -8.98 4.56
C GLU A 246 -0.83 -9.66 3.36
N ALA A 247 0.03 -10.11 2.43
CA ALA A 247 -0.31 -11.11 1.44
C ALA A 247 0.77 -12.19 1.40
N VAL A 248 0.38 -13.42 1.17
CA VAL A 248 1.28 -14.56 1.00
C VAL A 248 0.98 -15.23 -0.33
N SER A 249 2.03 -15.51 -1.08
CA SER A 249 1.95 -16.25 -2.33
C SER A 249 2.94 -17.42 -2.35
N TYR A 250 2.69 -18.39 -3.22
CA TYR A 250 3.70 -19.42 -3.50
C TYR A 250 5.00 -18.78 -3.97
N THR A 251 6.14 -19.39 -3.64
CA THR A 251 7.49 -18.89 -3.96
C THR A 251 7.78 -18.83 -5.46
N HIS A 252 7.10 -19.64 -6.25
CA HIS A 252 7.24 -19.65 -7.69
C HIS A 252 6.06 -18.91 -8.32
N LEU A 253 6.24 -17.61 -8.56
CA LEU A 253 5.45 -16.89 -9.55
C LEU A 253 5.92 -17.28 -10.98
N ARG A 254 6.68 -18.37 -11.11
CA ARG A 254 7.10 -18.90 -12.41
C ARG A 254 5.87 -19.38 -13.17
N ALA A 255 5.71 -18.90 -14.39
CA ALA A 255 4.99 -19.65 -15.41
C ALA A 255 5.61 -21.06 -15.44
N HIS A 256 4.77 -22.08 -15.45
CA HIS A 256 5.25 -23.44 -15.58
C HIS A 256 6.20 -23.52 -16.78
N GLU A 257 7.46 -23.81 -16.52
CA GLU A 257 8.31 -24.41 -17.54
C GLU A 257 7.71 -25.79 -17.81
N THR A 258 7.06 -25.94 -18.96
CA THR A 258 6.66 -27.23 -19.52
C THR A 258 7.89 -28.02 -19.91
#